data_96a2d199a39d1a9ee397432633c5c054
#
_entry.id   96a2d199a39d1a9ee397432633c5c054
#
_cell.length_a   1.000
_cell.length_b   1.000
_cell.length_c   1.000
_cell.angle_alpha   90.00
_cell.angle_beta   90.00
_cell.angle_gamma   90.00
#
_symmetry.space_group_name_H-M   'P 1'
#
loop_
_entity.id
_entity.type
_entity.pdbx_description
1 polymer ?
#
loop_
_entity_poly.entity_id
_entity_poly.type
_entity_poly.pdbx_seq_one_letter_code
_entity_poly.pdbx_strand_id
1 'polypeptide(L)'
;MLTYRLGESQLVKLASPFLLDGREVGGLALSTGEVGFAYGTVGVISLLLGGVLGGLAISRGGLKTWLWPMALAISLPNLVYLYMAYTMPESIVVVNACVAVEQFGYGFGFTAYTMYLMLFAEGEYKTSHYAISSGFMALGMMLPGMASGWIQEQIGYQHFFIWVMICCIPLFIVLPFLRFKKK
;
A
#
# COMPACT_ATOMS: atom_id res chain seq x y z
N MET A 1 -11.85 -3.13 7.82
CA MET A 1 -10.70 -2.29 8.19
C MET A 1 -9.39 -3.09 8.13
N LEU A 2 -9.27 -4.21 8.82
CA LEU A 2 -8.04 -5.02 8.86
C LEU A 2 -7.60 -5.54 7.48
N THR A 3 -8.54 -5.95 6.63
CA THR A 3 -8.26 -6.55 5.31
C THR A 3 -7.86 -5.56 4.22
N TYR A 4 -8.20 -4.26 4.40
CA TYR A 4 -7.94 -3.25 3.37
C TYR A 4 -6.45 -3.09 3.06
N ARG A 5 -5.61 -3.23 4.07
CA ARG A 5 -4.17 -3.02 3.97
C ARG A 5 -3.34 -4.30 4.15
N LEU A 6 -3.98 -5.48 4.06
CA LEU A 6 -3.33 -6.75 4.38
C LEU A 6 -2.10 -7.05 3.48
N GLY A 7 -2.22 -6.84 2.18
CA GLY A 7 -1.11 -7.02 1.23
C GLY A 7 -0.06 -5.92 1.37
N GLU A 8 -0.51 -4.67 1.37
CA GLU A 8 0.35 -3.49 1.44
C GLU A 8 1.15 -3.42 2.76
N SER A 9 0.56 -3.82 3.89
CA SER A 9 1.25 -3.84 5.18
C SER A 9 2.47 -4.76 5.22
N GLN A 10 2.45 -5.85 4.47
CA GLN A 10 3.57 -6.77 4.31
C GLN A 10 4.59 -6.23 3.32
N LEU A 11 4.13 -5.64 2.20
CA LEU A 11 5.00 -5.02 1.21
C LEU A 11 5.87 -3.92 1.82
N VAL A 12 5.26 -2.97 2.52
CA VAL A 12 5.97 -1.82 3.13
C VAL A 12 7.11 -2.25 4.04
N LYS A 13 6.99 -3.39 4.72
CA LYS A 13 8.05 -3.91 5.61
C LYS A 13 9.25 -4.45 4.85
N LEU A 14 9.04 -5.03 3.68
CA LEU A 14 10.08 -5.69 2.92
C LEU A 14 10.52 -4.94 1.65
N ALA A 15 9.84 -3.87 1.30
CA ALA A 15 10.19 -3.08 0.14
C ALA A 15 11.61 -2.48 0.25
N SER A 16 11.97 -1.85 1.37
CA SER A 16 13.33 -1.33 1.58
C SER A 16 14.38 -2.43 1.73
N PRO A 17 14.19 -3.49 2.53
CA PRO A 17 15.11 -4.64 2.53
C PRO A 17 15.33 -5.23 1.14
N PHE A 18 14.29 -5.44 0.34
CA PHE A 18 14.41 -5.95 -1.02
C PHE A 18 15.32 -5.09 -1.92
N LEU A 19 15.24 -3.77 -1.78
CA LEU A 19 16.09 -2.86 -2.56
C LEU A 19 17.55 -2.87 -2.10
N LEU A 20 17.80 -3.06 -0.78
CA LEU A 20 19.13 -3.01 -0.16
C LEU A 20 19.87 -4.36 -0.22
N ASP A 21 19.13 -5.46 -0.06
CA ASP A 21 19.72 -6.80 0.02
C ASP A 21 20.46 -7.17 -1.27
N GLY A 22 21.52 -7.97 -1.11
CA GLY A 22 22.35 -8.44 -2.21
C GLY A 22 21.58 -9.28 -3.22
N ARG A 23 22.07 -9.32 -4.45
CA ARG A 23 21.46 -10.10 -5.55
C ARG A 23 21.52 -11.61 -5.28
N GLU A 24 22.47 -12.07 -4.49
CA GLU A 24 22.61 -13.47 -4.06
C GLU A 24 21.44 -13.97 -3.23
N VAL A 25 20.75 -13.08 -2.51
CA VAL A 25 19.53 -13.39 -1.74
C VAL A 25 18.25 -12.93 -2.45
N GLY A 26 18.36 -12.47 -3.70
CA GLY A 26 17.23 -12.04 -4.53
C GLY A 26 16.82 -10.57 -4.35
N GLY A 27 17.64 -9.75 -3.71
CA GLY A 27 17.49 -8.29 -3.60
C GLY A 27 18.13 -7.55 -4.76
N LEU A 28 17.99 -6.24 -4.82
CA LEU A 28 18.52 -5.39 -5.91
C LEU A 28 19.92 -4.84 -5.67
N ALA A 29 20.47 -4.97 -4.46
CA ALA A 29 21.81 -4.50 -4.06
C ALA A 29 22.02 -2.99 -4.28
N LEU A 30 20.98 -2.17 -4.08
CA LEU A 30 21.09 -0.72 -4.15
C LEU A 30 21.80 -0.17 -2.91
N SER A 31 22.50 0.94 -3.09
CA SER A 31 23.06 1.68 -1.97
C SER A 31 21.98 2.35 -1.11
N THR A 32 22.28 2.59 0.16
CA THR A 32 21.39 3.32 1.06
C THR A 32 21.01 4.71 0.53
N GLY A 33 21.94 5.38 -0.19
CA GLY A 33 21.68 6.67 -0.81
C GLY A 33 20.65 6.59 -1.95
N GLU A 34 20.74 5.57 -2.79
CA GLU A 34 19.78 5.34 -3.89
C GLU A 34 18.39 5.02 -3.36
N VAL A 35 18.29 4.15 -2.35
CA VAL A 35 17.02 3.85 -1.68
C VAL A 35 16.46 5.08 -0.98
N GLY A 36 17.31 5.87 -0.31
CA GLY A 36 16.94 7.14 0.30
C GLY A 36 16.40 8.15 -0.73
N PHE A 37 17.00 8.25 -1.92
CA PHE A 37 16.48 9.09 -3.00
C PHE A 37 15.15 8.56 -3.57
N ALA A 38 15.08 7.25 -3.82
CA ALA A 38 13.88 6.63 -4.37
C ALA A 38 12.66 6.85 -3.47
N TYR A 39 12.76 6.58 -2.17
CA TYR A 39 11.65 6.76 -1.23
C TYR A 39 11.52 8.18 -0.70
N GLY A 40 12.63 8.82 -0.32
CA GLY A 40 12.63 10.13 0.35
C GLY A 40 12.33 11.29 -0.60
N THR A 41 12.65 11.17 -1.89
CA THR A 41 12.38 12.22 -2.87
C THR A 41 11.28 11.81 -3.83
N VAL A 42 11.56 10.82 -4.67
CA VAL A 42 10.61 10.38 -5.72
C VAL A 42 9.33 9.83 -5.09
N GLY A 43 9.46 8.97 -4.08
CA GLY A 43 8.33 8.34 -3.40
C GLY A 43 7.46 9.36 -2.67
N VAL A 44 8.05 10.28 -1.90
CA VAL A 44 7.31 11.31 -1.17
C VAL A 44 6.53 12.23 -2.12
N ILE A 45 7.15 12.69 -3.20
CA ILE A 45 6.47 13.53 -4.20
C ILE A 45 5.29 12.76 -4.81
N SER A 46 5.50 11.52 -5.21
CA SER A 46 4.46 10.67 -5.80
C SER A 46 3.32 10.38 -4.82
N LEU A 47 3.64 10.09 -3.56
CA LEU A 47 2.68 9.89 -2.48
C LEU A 47 1.78 11.11 -2.27
N LEU A 48 2.38 12.29 -2.18
CA LEU A 48 1.65 13.55 -2.00
C LEU A 48 0.75 13.85 -3.19
N LEU A 49 1.25 13.69 -4.42
CA LEU A 49 0.46 13.85 -5.64
C LEU A 49 -0.73 12.87 -5.66
N GLY A 50 -0.49 11.61 -5.34
CA GLY A 50 -1.55 10.60 -5.24
C GLY A 50 -2.60 10.99 -4.20
N GLY A 51 -2.20 11.41 -3.02
CA GLY A 51 -3.10 11.84 -1.94
C GLY A 51 -3.95 13.06 -2.32
N VAL A 52 -3.33 14.10 -2.89
CA VAL A 52 -4.02 15.32 -3.34
C VAL A 52 -5.03 14.98 -4.45
N LEU A 53 -4.61 14.22 -5.47
CA LEU A 53 -5.49 13.81 -6.57
C LEU A 53 -6.61 12.89 -6.08
N GLY A 54 -6.33 12.02 -5.11
CA GLY A 54 -7.33 11.18 -4.46
C GLY A 54 -8.39 12.00 -3.73
N GLY A 55 -7.97 13.00 -2.95
CA GLY A 55 -8.89 13.93 -2.29
C GLY A 55 -9.76 14.71 -3.29
N LEU A 56 -9.16 15.21 -4.37
CA LEU A 56 -9.86 15.92 -5.43
C LEU A 56 -10.86 15.01 -6.17
N ALA A 57 -10.49 13.77 -6.45
CA ALA A 57 -11.37 12.79 -7.08
C ALA A 57 -12.60 12.51 -6.21
N ILE A 58 -12.41 12.28 -4.91
CA ILE A 58 -13.54 12.06 -3.97
C ILE A 58 -14.41 13.30 -3.83
N SER A 59 -13.83 14.50 -3.80
CA SER A 59 -14.59 15.75 -3.67
C SER A 59 -15.54 15.98 -4.84
N ARG A 60 -15.18 15.53 -6.05
CA ARG A 60 -15.98 15.69 -7.28
C ARG A 60 -16.94 14.53 -7.51
N GLY A 61 -16.51 13.29 -7.27
CA GLY A 61 -17.28 12.09 -7.63
C GLY A 61 -17.88 11.33 -6.45
N GLY A 62 -17.56 11.73 -5.24
CA GLY A 62 -17.96 11.04 -4.00
C GLY A 62 -17.20 9.75 -3.75
N LEU A 63 -17.08 9.37 -2.47
CA LEU A 63 -16.32 8.19 -2.05
C LEU A 63 -16.83 6.88 -2.66
N LYS A 64 -18.15 6.73 -2.79
CA LYS A 64 -18.75 5.50 -3.33
C LYS A 64 -18.30 5.19 -4.76
N THR A 65 -18.19 6.21 -5.60
CA THR A 65 -17.76 6.09 -7.00
C THR A 65 -16.27 5.74 -7.09
N TRP A 66 -15.45 6.37 -6.25
CA TRP A 66 -14.00 6.24 -6.31
C TRP A 66 -13.44 5.09 -5.46
N LEU A 67 -14.25 4.43 -4.65
CA LEU A 67 -13.78 3.36 -3.77
C LEU A 67 -13.12 2.19 -4.53
N TRP A 68 -13.76 1.72 -5.62
CA TRP A 68 -13.21 0.65 -6.45
C TRP A 68 -11.93 1.06 -7.21
N PRO A 69 -11.90 2.18 -7.94
CA PRO A 69 -10.65 2.66 -8.57
C PRO A 69 -9.52 2.85 -7.56
N MET A 70 -9.82 3.36 -6.37
CA MET A 70 -8.81 3.60 -5.32
C MET A 70 -8.33 2.30 -4.67
N ALA A 71 -9.19 1.30 -4.51
CA ALA A 71 -8.78 -0.02 -4.06
C ALA A 71 -7.88 -0.73 -5.10
N LEU A 72 -8.14 -0.55 -6.38
CA LEU A 72 -7.24 -1.01 -7.45
C LEU A 72 -5.92 -0.24 -7.42
N ALA A 73 -5.97 1.08 -7.24
CA ALA A 73 -4.78 1.93 -7.21
C ALA A 73 -3.83 1.65 -6.03
N ILE A 74 -4.32 1.12 -4.89
CA ILE A 74 -3.45 0.71 -3.78
C ILE A 74 -2.92 -0.72 -3.95
N SER A 75 -3.62 -1.57 -4.71
CA SER A 75 -3.28 -3.00 -4.82
C SER A 75 -2.46 -3.33 -6.06
N LEU A 76 -2.84 -2.80 -7.24
CA LEU A 76 -2.18 -3.12 -8.51
C LEU A 76 -0.71 -2.67 -8.58
N PRO A 77 -0.32 -1.50 -8.05
CA PRO A 77 1.07 -1.08 -8.07
C PRO A 77 2.02 -2.01 -7.31
N ASN A 78 1.53 -2.83 -6.39
CA ASN A 78 2.36 -3.84 -5.72
C ASN A 78 2.97 -4.83 -6.73
N LEU A 79 2.39 -4.99 -7.93
CA LEU A 79 2.96 -5.77 -9.03
C LEU A 79 4.33 -5.26 -9.50
N VAL A 80 4.66 -3.98 -9.28
CA VAL A 80 5.98 -3.46 -9.68
C VAL A 80 7.11 -4.12 -8.89
N TYR A 81 6.85 -4.53 -7.63
CA TYR A 81 7.84 -5.27 -6.84
C TYR A 81 7.99 -6.71 -7.34
N LEU A 82 6.88 -7.33 -7.72
CA LEU A 82 6.93 -8.64 -8.38
C LEU A 82 7.73 -8.54 -9.69
N TYR A 83 7.46 -7.52 -10.51
CA TYR A 83 8.23 -7.25 -11.72
C TYR A 83 9.71 -7.08 -11.43
N MET A 84 10.09 -6.22 -10.46
CA MET A 84 11.49 -6.00 -10.09
C MET A 84 12.17 -7.26 -9.55
N ALA A 85 11.46 -8.10 -8.78
CA ALA A 85 12.01 -9.35 -8.25
C ALA A 85 12.30 -10.41 -9.33
N TYR A 86 11.56 -10.37 -10.44
CA TYR A 86 11.80 -11.28 -11.58
C TYR A 86 12.80 -10.74 -12.60
N THR A 87 12.77 -9.43 -12.87
CA THR A 87 13.61 -8.81 -13.91
C THR A 87 14.95 -8.32 -13.38
N MET A 88 15.07 -8.14 -12.05
CA MET A 88 16.29 -7.67 -11.38
C MET A 88 16.95 -6.48 -12.11
N PRO A 89 16.19 -5.35 -12.33
CA PRO A 89 16.67 -4.24 -13.14
C PRO A 89 17.94 -3.60 -12.53
N GLU A 90 18.89 -3.28 -13.41
CA GLU A 90 20.13 -2.58 -13.02
C GLU A 90 19.96 -1.07 -13.07
N SER A 91 18.98 -0.60 -13.84
CA SER A 91 18.75 0.83 -14.02
C SER A 91 18.02 1.43 -12.83
N ILE A 92 18.65 2.34 -12.14
CA ILE A 92 18.04 3.12 -11.05
C ILE A 92 16.81 3.92 -11.51
N VAL A 93 16.73 4.29 -12.79
CA VAL A 93 15.57 4.99 -13.35
C VAL A 93 14.33 4.09 -13.34
N VAL A 94 14.50 2.81 -13.69
CA VAL A 94 13.42 1.83 -13.65
C VAL A 94 12.94 1.61 -12.21
N VAL A 95 13.86 1.47 -11.26
CA VAL A 95 13.53 1.32 -9.85
C VAL A 95 12.78 2.54 -9.33
N ASN A 96 13.26 3.74 -9.62
CA ASN A 96 12.59 4.99 -9.22
C ASN A 96 11.19 5.11 -9.84
N ALA A 97 11.01 4.71 -11.10
CA ALA A 97 9.70 4.69 -11.74
C ALA A 97 8.74 3.69 -11.05
N CYS A 98 9.23 2.51 -10.71
CA CYS A 98 8.45 1.51 -9.96
C CYS A 98 8.02 2.03 -8.59
N VAL A 99 8.95 2.62 -7.83
CA VAL A 99 8.66 3.24 -6.52
C VAL A 99 7.67 4.40 -6.68
N ALA A 100 7.83 5.24 -7.72
CA ALA A 100 6.90 6.34 -7.98
C ALA A 100 5.46 5.84 -8.22
N VAL A 101 5.29 4.81 -9.04
CA VAL A 101 3.98 4.22 -9.35
C VAL A 101 3.34 3.62 -8.10
N GLU A 102 4.11 2.88 -7.31
CA GLU A 102 3.62 2.26 -6.07
C GLU A 102 3.22 3.34 -5.04
N GLN A 103 4.08 4.31 -4.78
CA GLN A 103 3.82 5.38 -3.81
C GLN A 103 2.66 6.30 -4.24
N PHE A 104 2.52 6.57 -5.54
CA PHE A 104 1.37 7.28 -6.07
C PHE A 104 0.07 6.50 -5.83
N GLY A 105 0.06 5.22 -6.18
CA GLY A 105 -1.09 4.33 -5.97
C GLY A 105 -1.47 4.22 -4.49
N TYR A 106 -0.46 4.11 -3.64
CA TYR A 106 -0.64 4.12 -2.19
C TYR A 106 -1.29 5.43 -1.71
N GLY A 107 -0.75 6.59 -2.07
CA GLY A 107 -1.33 7.89 -1.68
C GLY A 107 -2.76 8.06 -2.15
N PHE A 108 -3.04 7.71 -3.42
CA PHE A 108 -4.36 7.80 -4.02
C PHE A 108 -5.36 6.86 -3.35
N GLY A 109 -5.01 5.60 -3.16
CA GLY A 109 -5.90 4.59 -2.58
C GLY A 109 -6.10 4.75 -1.08
N PHE A 110 -5.07 5.18 -0.34
CA PHE A 110 -5.16 5.44 1.10
C PHE A 110 -6.13 6.58 1.44
N THR A 111 -6.30 7.54 0.54
CA THR A 111 -7.27 8.63 0.70
C THR A 111 -8.70 8.11 0.83
N ALA A 112 -9.10 7.09 0.04
CA ALA A 112 -10.42 6.46 0.18
C ALA A 112 -10.60 5.79 1.54
N TYR A 113 -9.55 5.13 2.03
CA TYR A 113 -9.59 4.46 3.32
C TYR A 113 -9.76 5.42 4.48
N THR A 114 -8.97 6.50 4.53
CA THR A 114 -9.08 7.51 5.58
C THR A 114 -10.41 8.24 5.54
N MET A 115 -10.93 8.56 4.35
CA MET A 115 -12.24 9.17 4.19
C MET A 115 -13.37 8.23 4.65
N TYR A 116 -13.26 6.93 4.35
CA TYR A 116 -14.21 5.94 4.85
C TYR A 116 -14.20 5.85 6.38
N LEU A 117 -13.02 5.89 7.01
CA LEU A 117 -12.91 5.92 8.48
C LEU A 117 -13.61 7.16 9.09
N MET A 118 -13.42 8.32 8.46
CA MET A 118 -14.07 9.56 8.91
C MET A 118 -15.59 9.47 8.78
N LEU A 119 -16.09 8.91 7.68
CA LEU A 119 -17.55 8.72 7.49
C LEU A 119 -18.14 7.66 8.42
N PHE A 120 -17.35 6.64 8.78
CA PHE A 120 -17.77 5.61 9.73
C PHE A 120 -17.86 6.17 11.17
N ALA A 121 -17.02 7.12 11.50
CA ALA A 121 -16.94 7.78 12.81
C ALA A 121 -18.00 8.89 12.98
N GLU A 122 -19.24 8.66 12.58
CA GLU A 122 -20.36 9.59 12.76
C GLU A 122 -21.07 9.40 14.11
N GLY A 123 -21.75 10.45 14.62
CA GLY A 123 -22.55 10.43 15.82
C GLY A 123 -21.98 11.26 16.96
N GLU A 124 -22.51 11.09 18.18
CA GLU A 124 -22.14 11.86 19.37
C GLU A 124 -20.69 11.61 19.81
N TYR A 125 -20.19 10.38 19.62
CA TYR A 125 -18.84 9.94 20.03
C TYR A 125 -17.86 9.81 18.83
N LYS A 126 -17.91 10.73 17.87
CA LYS A 126 -17.08 10.71 16.65
C LYS A 126 -15.61 10.47 16.89
N THR A 127 -15.03 11.21 17.85
CA THR A 127 -13.60 11.13 18.17
C THR A 127 -13.21 9.75 18.68
N SER A 128 -14.03 9.18 19.58
CA SER A 128 -13.78 7.82 20.12
C SER A 128 -13.91 6.76 19.04
N HIS A 129 -14.91 6.83 18.17
CA HIS A 129 -15.10 5.90 17.05
C HIS A 129 -13.94 6.00 16.07
N TYR A 130 -13.47 7.21 15.75
CA TYR A 130 -12.30 7.38 14.88
C TYR A 130 -11.03 6.84 15.52
N ALA A 131 -10.79 7.11 16.82
CA ALA A 131 -9.63 6.60 17.54
C ALA A 131 -9.59 5.06 17.59
N ILE A 132 -10.72 4.41 17.88
CA ILE A 132 -10.84 2.95 17.86
C ILE A 132 -10.57 2.41 16.44
N SER A 133 -11.18 3.04 15.43
CA SER A 133 -11.02 2.63 14.04
C SER A 133 -9.58 2.76 13.54
N SER A 134 -8.88 3.84 13.92
CA SER A 134 -7.46 4.03 13.60
C SER A 134 -6.56 3.06 14.38
N GLY A 135 -6.93 2.68 15.61
CA GLY A 135 -6.27 1.60 16.35
C GLY A 135 -6.37 0.25 15.62
N PHE A 136 -7.55 -0.12 15.12
CA PHE A 136 -7.71 -1.32 14.28
C PHE A 136 -6.94 -1.23 12.96
N MET A 137 -6.83 -0.03 12.37
CA MET A 137 -5.98 0.20 11.20
C MET A 137 -4.52 -0.10 11.52
N ALA A 138 -4.01 0.40 12.64
CA ALA A 138 -2.63 0.16 13.07
C ALA A 138 -2.37 -1.34 13.34
N LEU A 139 -3.28 -2.05 14.02
CA LEU A 139 -3.20 -3.49 14.21
C LEU A 139 -3.18 -4.25 12.89
N GLY A 140 -4.01 -3.84 11.93
CA GLY A 140 -4.05 -4.42 10.58
C GLY A 140 -2.77 -4.23 9.78
N MET A 141 -1.95 -3.24 10.13
CA MET A 141 -0.60 -3.08 9.57
C MET A 141 0.45 -3.84 10.35
N MET A 142 0.39 -3.79 11.67
CA MET A 142 1.44 -4.36 12.54
C MET A 142 1.47 -5.88 12.46
N LEU A 143 0.31 -6.55 12.63
CA LEU A 143 0.26 -8.01 12.73
C LEU A 143 0.75 -8.72 11.45
N PRO A 144 0.25 -8.40 10.25
CA PRO A 144 0.77 -9.02 9.03
C PRO A 144 2.22 -8.59 8.74
N GLY A 145 2.57 -7.33 9.05
CA GLY A 145 3.93 -6.81 8.88
C GLY A 145 4.97 -7.53 9.76
N MET A 146 4.60 -7.97 10.96
CA MET A 146 5.50 -8.76 11.83
C MET A 146 5.81 -10.13 11.24
N ALA A 147 4.86 -10.76 10.58
CA ALA A 147 5.04 -12.08 9.98
C ALA A 147 5.79 -12.03 8.63
N SER A 148 5.87 -10.84 7.99
CA SER A 148 6.38 -10.72 6.62
C SER A 148 7.84 -11.12 6.46
N GLY A 149 8.72 -10.77 7.41
CA GLY A 149 10.13 -11.15 7.39
C GLY A 149 10.31 -12.66 7.47
N TRP A 150 9.64 -13.31 8.42
CA TRP A 150 9.69 -14.76 8.56
C TRP A 150 9.16 -15.48 7.30
N ILE A 151 8.06 -15.00 6.72
CA ILE A 151 7.52 -15.57 5.46
C ILE A 151 8.55 -15.42 4.34
N GLN A 152 9.13 -14.23 4.18
CA GLN A 152 10.11 -13.96 3.12
C GLN A 152 11.37 -14.84 3.27
N GLU A 153 11.88 -15.06 4.48
CA GLU A 153 13.01 -15.96 4.73
C GLU A 153 12.74 -17.40 4.29
N GLN A 154 11.48 -17.87 4.39
CA GLN A 154 11.11 -19.23 3.99
C GLN A 154 10.92 -19.39 2.47
N ILE A 155 10.37 -18.38 1.80
CA ILE A 155 9.92 -18.50 0.40
C ILE A 155 10.70 -17.62 -0.58
N GLY A 156 11.58 -16.74 -0.10
CA GLY A 156 12.33 -15.79 -0.92
C GLY A 156 11.48 -14.63 -1.46
N TYR A 157 12.14 -13.58 -2.00
CA TYR A 157 11.48 -12.35 -2.45
C TYR A 157 10.46 -12.57 -3.56
N GLN A 158 10.77 -13.40 -4.57
CA GLN A 158 9.88 -13.62 -5.71
C GLN A 158 8.52 -14.20 -5.28
N HIS A 159 8.54 -15.27 -4.48
CA HIS A 159 7.31 -15.89 -3.99
C HIS A 159 6.62 -15.02 -2.92
N PHE A 160 7.40 -14.24 -2.17
CA PHE A 160 6.84 -13.31 -1.20
C PHE A 160 5.99 -12.22 -1.88
N PHE A 161 6.43 -11.65 -2.99
CA PHE A 161 5.61 -10.66 -3.71
C PHE A 161 4.39 -11.28 -4.39
N ILE A 162 4.44 -12.56 -4.79
CA ILE A 162 3.22 -13.30 -5.21
C ILE A 162 2.27 -13.44 -4.01
N TRP A 163 2.78 -13.81 -2.83
CA TRP A 163 1.99 -13.89 -1.60
C TRP A 163 1.32 -12.56 -1.26
N VAL A 164 2.04 -11.45 -1.36
CA VAL A 164 1.49 -10.09 -1.16
C VAL A 164 0.31 -9.83 -2.10
N MET A 165 0.42 -10.21 -3.37
CA MET A 165 -0.68 -10.07 -4.34
C MET A 165 -1.91 -10.91 -3.96
N ILE A 166 -1.70 -12.15 -3.48
CA ILE A 166 -2.78 -13.00 -2.96
C ILE A 166 -3.44 -12.33 -1.75
N CYS A 167 -2.66 -11.72 -0.85
CA CYS A 167 -3.14 -10.99 0.31
C CYS A 167 -3.95 -9.72 -0.03
N CYS A 168 -3.89 -9.23 -1.27
CA CYS A 168 -4.76 -8.14 -1.74
C CYS A 168 -6.19 -8.62 -2.10
N ILE A 169 -6.40 -9.91 -2.38
CA ILE A 169 -7.71 -10.45 -2.80
C ILE A 169 -8.81 -10.22 -1.75
N PRO A 170 -8.60 -10.44 -0.43
CA PRO A 170 -9.62 -10.20 0.59
C PRO A 170 -10.20 -8.78 0.59
N LEU A 171 -9.42 -7.77 0.18
CA LEU A 171 -9.91 -6.41 0.00
C LEU A 171 -11.08 -6.39 -0.98
N PHE A 172 -10.92 -6.98 -2.16
CA PHE A 172 -11.93 -6.97 -3.22
C PHE A 172 -13.17 -7.79 -2.86
N ILE A 173 -13.02 -8.84 -2.04
CA ILE A 173 -14.15 -9.63 -1.52
C ILE A 173 -14.98 -8.80 -0.53
N VAL A 174 -14.33 -7.97 0.31
CA VAL A 174 -15.01 -7.18 1.34
C VAL A 174 -15.64 -5.90 0.78
N LEU A 175 -15.06 -5.31 -0.28
CA LEU A 175 -15.53 -4.05 -0.89
C LEU A 175 -17.05 -4.00 -1.18
N PRO A 176 -17.69 -5.02 -1.78
CA PRO A 176 -19.12 -5.00 -2.08
C PRO A 176 -20.01 -4.95 -0.82
N PHE A 177 -19.49 -5.43 0.32
CA PHE A 177 -20.24 -5.46 1.58
C PHE A 177 -20.16 -4.16 2.37
N LEU A 178 -19.37 -3.17 1.92
CA LEU A 178 -19.28 -1.88 2.58
C LEU A 178 -20.59 -1.12 2.42
N ARG A 179 -21.22 -0.84 3.55
CA ARG A 179 -22.49 -0.09 3.60
C ARG A 179 -22.19 1.41 3.65
N PHE A 180 -22.67 2.13 2.65
CA PHE A 180 -22.77 3.58 2.67
C PHE A 180 -24.18 3.95 3.12
N LYS A 181 -24.31 4.73 4.22
CA LYS A 181 -25.59 5.31 4.54
C LYS A 181 -26.04 6.18 3.36
N LYS A 182 -27.22 5.89 2.81
CA LYS A 182 -27.90 6.84 1.90
C LYS A 182 -28.20 8.11 2.71
N LYS A 183 -27.64 9.24 2.30
CA LYS A 183 -28.16 10.54 2.66
C LYS A 183 -29.49 10.74 1.96
#